data_59c25329eb59d99648e71a14aec845db
#
_entry.id   59c25329eb59d99648e71a14aec845db
#
_cell.length_a   1.000
_cell.length_b   1.000
_cell.length_c   1.000
_cell.angle_alpha   90.00
_cell.angle_beta   90.00
_cell.angle_gamma   90.00
#
_symmetry.space_group_name_H-M   'P 1'
#
loop_
_entity.id
_entity.type
_entity.pdbx_description
1 polymer ?
#
loop_
_entity_poly.entity_id
_entity_poly.type
_entity_poly.pdbx_seq_one_letter_code
_entity_poly.pdbx_strand_id
1 'polypeptide(L)'
;LSRVAKEALMAGLSQVKAGNTLLDIAGAVEDHVKANGFSVVEDYTGHGVGRNLHEEPSVFNFRTDELPNVPLRPGMTLAIEPILNAGSKACRTLRDQWTVVTRDGSLSAQWEHTVLVTSDGCE
;
A
#
# COMPACT_ATOMS: atom_id res chain seq x y z
N LEU A 1 -7.00 1.46 -14.83
CA LEU A 1 -6.70 1.89 -13.46
C LEU A 1 -6.85 0.74 -12.45
N SER A 2 -7.99 0.09 -12.40
CA SER A 2 -8.22 -1.02 -11.45
C SER A 2 -7.27 -2.20 -11.70
N ARG A 3 -7.02 -2.55 -12.96
CA ARG A 3 -6.05 -3.59 -13.31
C ARG A 3 -4.64 -3.24 -12.79
N VAL A 4 -4.21 -1.99 -12.98
CA VAL A 4 -2.88 -1.55 -12.52
C VAL A 4 -2.82 -1.55 -11.00
N ALA A 5 -3.90 -1.18 -10.30
CA ALA A 5 -3.95 -1.25 -8.85
C ALA A 5 -3.78 -2.69 -8.35
N LYS A 6 -4.44 -3.66 -8.98
CA LYS A 6 -4.28 -5.08 -8.66
C LYS A 6 -2.86 -5.55 -8.95
N GLU A 7 -2.30 -5.18 -10.11
CA GLU A 7 -0.93 -5.54 -10.47
C GLU A 7 0.09 -4.93 -9.49
N ALA A 8 -0.13 -3.69 -9.06
CA ALA A 8 0.73 -3.04 -8.07
C ALA A 8 0.70 -3.79 -6.74
N LEU A 9 -0.51 -4.20 -6.30
CA LEU A 9 -0.65 -5.02 -5.10
C LEU A 9 0.15 -6.33 -5.26
N MET A 10 0.02 -7.02 -6.39
CA MET A 10 0.74 -8.27 -6.62
C MET A 10 2.25 -8.05 -6.68
N ALA A 11 2.71 -6.92 -7.25
CA ALA A 11 4.12 -6.57 -7.24
C ALA A 11 4.63 -6.37 -5.80
N GLY A 12 3.85 -5.70 -4.96
CA GLY A 12 4.16 -5.55 -3.54
C GLY A 12 4.22 -6.89 -2.83
N LEU A 13 3.23 -7.76 -3.07
CA LEU A 13 3.16 -9.09 -2.47
C LEU A 13 4.37 -9.96 -2.84
N SER A 14 4.91 -9.81 -4.03
CA SER A 14 6.10 -10.56 -4.47
C SER A 14 7.34 -10.24 -3.62
N GLN A 15 7.35 -9.13 -2.91
CA GLN A 15 8.44 -8.72 -2.03
C GLN A 15 8.21 -9.12 -0.56
N VAL A 16 7.05 -9.68 -0.23
CA VAL A 16 6.72 -10.07 1.14
C VAL A 16 7.36 -11.41 1.45
N LYS A 17 8.51 -11.34 2.13
CA LYS A 17 9.22 -12.51 2.63
C LYS A 17 10.19 -12.08 3.72
N ALA A 18 10.56 -13.02 4.58
CA ALA A 18 11.53 -12.77 5.63
C ALA A 18 12.86 -12.27 5.02
N GLY A 19 13.44 -11.26 5.62
CA GLY A 19 14.70 -10.66 5.15
C GLY A 19 14.51 -9.42 4.28
N ASN A 20 13.36 -9.24 3.64
CA ASN A 20 13.00 -7.99 2.99
C ASN A 20 12.44 -7.00 4.00
N THR A 21 12.18 -5.78 3.56
CA THR A 21 11.71 -4.68 4.42
C THR A 21 10.45 -4.06 3.85
N LEU A 22 9.82 -3.17 4.62
CA LEU A 22 8.65 -2.41 4.15
C LEU A 22 8.99 -1.56 2.91
N LEU A 23 10.22 -1.04 2.82
CA LEU A 23 10.64 -0.28 1.63
C LEU A 23 10.69 -1.14 0.37
N ASP A 24 10.99 -2.43 0.48
CA ASP A 24 10.96 -3.33 -0.67
C ASP A 24 9.54 -3.44 -1.23
N ILE A 25 8.54 -3.56 -0.34
CA ILE A 25 7.13 -3.57 -0.74
C ILE A 25 6.76 -2.23 -1.37
N ALA A 26 7.04 -1.13 -0.66
CA ALA A 26 6.71 0.22 -1.10
C ALA A 26 7.32 0.53 -2.47
N GLY A 27 8.59 0.17 -2.67
CA GLY A 27 9.27 0.41 -3.92
C GLY A 27 8.67 -0.34 -5.09
N ALA A 28 8.32 -1.61 -4.89
CA ALA A 28 7.70 -2.42 -5.94
C ALA A 28 6.34 -1.87 -6.36
N VAL A 29 5.52 -1.45 -5.37
CA VAL A 29 4.21 -0.83 -5.64
C VAL A 29 4.39 0.47 -6.40
N GLU A 30 5.23 1.38 -5.89
CA GLU A 30 5.44 2.70 -6.47
C GLU A 30 5.96 2.62 -7.90
N ASP A 31 6.95 1.78 -8.15
CA ASP A 31 7.54 1.63 -9.47
C ASP A 31 6.51 1.16 -10.50
N HIS A 32 5.68 0.20 -10.15
CA HIS A 32 4.66 -0.31 -11.05
C HIS A 32 3.59 0.76 -11.36
N VAL A 33 3.15 1.51 -10.35
CA VAL A 33 2.16 2.56 -10.51
C VAL A 33 2.70 3.67 -11.42
N LYS A 34 3.92 4.14 -11.16
CA LYS A 34 4.53 5.21 -11.96
C LYS A 34 4.81 4.78 -13.39
N ALA A 35 5.23 3.53 -13.60
CA ALA A 35 5.47 3.00 -14.94
C ALA A 35 4.21 2.99 -15.80
N ASN A 36 3.03 2.96 -15.19
CA ASN A 36 1.74 3.00 -15.87
C ASN A 36 1.11 4.39 -15.90
N GLY A 37 1.83 5.43 -15.48
CA GLY A 37 1.39 6.82 -15.57
C GLY A 37 0.37 7.26 -14.53
N PHE A 38 0.24 6.50 -13.43
CA PHE A 38 -0.68 6.83 -12.34
C PHE A 38 0.09 7.36 -11.12
N SER A 39 -0.63 7.85 -10.13
CA SER A 39 -0.05 8.32 -8.88
C SER A 39 -0.51 7.46 -7.69
N VAL A 40 0.38 7.31 -6.71
CA VAL A 40 0.07 6.62 -5.45
C VAL A 40 -0.45 7.64 -4.45
N VAL A 41 -1.58 7.34 -3.82
CA VAL A 41 -2.11 8.16 -2.72
C VAL A 41 -1.22 7.94 -1.50
N GLU A 42 -0.71 9.04 -0.93
CA GLU A 42 0.23 8.99 0.20
C GLU A 42 -0.44 9.19 1.56
N ASP A 43 -1.68 9.68 1.58
CA ASP A 43 -2.41 9.98 2.82
C ASP A 43 -2.85 8.71 3.57
N TYR A 44 -2.86 7.58 2.92
CA TYR A 44 -3.28 6.30 3.49
C TYR A 44 -2.24 5.22 3.24
N THR A 45 -2.10 4.33 4.22
CA THR A 45 -1.16 3.22 4.15
C THR A 45 -1.84 1.92 4.50
N GLY A 46 -1.21 0.81 4.13
CA GLY A 46 -1.52 -0.48 4.74
C GLY A 46 -1.06 -0.51 6.20
N HIS A 47 -1.27 -1.62 6.86
CA HIS A 47 -1.07 -1.71 8.30
C HIS A 47 -0.84 -3.14 8.76
N GLY A 48 -0.29 -3.29 9.96
CA GLY A 48 -0.28 -4.58 10.64
C GLY A 48 -1.70 -5.00 11.01
N VAL A 49 -1.90 -6.28 11.14
CA VAL A 49 -3.18 -6.88 11.56
C VAL A 49 -2.90 -7.86 12.68
N GLY A 50 -3.66 -7.77 13.74
CA GLY A 50 -3.52 -8.67 14.89
C GLY A 50 -4.83 -8.73 15.65
N ARG A 51 -4.75 -8.53 16.98
CA ARG A 51 -5.96 -8.44 17.80
C ARG A 51 -6.84 -7.27 17.38
N ASN A 52 -6.23 -6.19 16.89
CA ASN A 52 -6.92 -5.05 16.31
C ASN A 52 -6.82 -5.14 14.79
N LEU A 53 -7.83 -4.63 14.09
CA LEU A 53 -7.83 -4.59 12.62
C LEU A 53 -6.67 -3.76 12.09
N HIS A 54 -6.36 -2.65 12.76
CA HIS A 54 -5.25 -1.77 12.39
C HIS A 54 -4.23 -1.74 13.51
N GLU A 55 -3.04 -2.25 13.23
CA GLU A 55 -1.91 -2.25 14.17
C GLU A 55 -0.65 -1.79 13.44
N GLU A 56 0.38 -1.44 14.19
CA GLU A 56 1.70 -1.18 13.62
C GLU A 56 2.30 -2.47 13.04
N PRO A 57 3.18 -2.35 12.04
CA PRO A 57 3.68 -1.11 11.45
C PRO A 57 2.76 -0.56 10.35
N SER A 58 2.97 0.71 9.97
CA SER A 58 2.39 1.25 8.75
C SER A 58 3.09 0.63 7.54
N VAL A 59 2.30 0.12 6.59
CA VAL A 59 2.81 -0.49 5.36
C VAL A 59 2.54 0.50 4.22
N PHE A 60 3.53 1.31 3.90
CA PHE A 60 3.38 2.37 2.91
C PHE A 60 3.55 1.82 1.48
N ASN A 61 2.94 2.54 0.53
CA ASN A 61 2.87 2.14 -0.88
C ASN A 61 3.78 2.98 -1.77
N PHE A 62 4.65 3.77 -1.17
CA PHE A 62 5.60 4.67 -1.83
C PHE A 62 6.85 4.77 -0.96
N ARG A 63 7.98 5.10 -1.58
CA ARG A 63 9.24 5.25 -0.84
C ARG A 63 9.18 6.51 0.01
N THR A 64 9.49 6.36 1.30
CA THR A 64 9.55 7.48 2.24
C THR A 64 10.53 7.15 3.37
N ASP A 65 11.19 8.17 3.89
CA ASP A 65 12.02 8.08 5.09
C ASP A 65 11.32 8.65 6.33
N GLU A 66 10.08 9.14 6.17
CA GLU A 66 9.28 9.70 7.27
C GLU A 66 8.68 8.62 8.17
N LEU A 67 8.59 7.38 7.69
CA LEU A 67 8.06 6.24 8.43
C LEU A 67 9.16 5.22 8.65
N PRO A 68 9.12 4.48 9.78
CA PRO A 68 10.13 3.45 10.05
C PRO A 68 10.17 2.38 8.97
N ASN A 69 11.38 2.02 8.54
CA ASN A 69 11.57 0.88 7.65
C ASN A 69 11.79 -0.37 8.52
N VAL A 70 10.82 -1.26 8.53
CA VAL A 70 10.79 -2.43 9.40
C VAL A 70 11.15 -3.68 8.61
N PRO A 71 12.10 -4.50 9.08
CA PRO A 71 12.38 -5.80 8.47
C PRO A 71 11.18 -6.73 8.63
N LEU A 72 10.88 -7.50 7.58
CA LEU A 72 9.80 -8.48 7.61
C LEU A 72 10.27 -9.74 8.32
N ARG A 73 9.44 -10.27 9.21
CA ARG A 73 9.72 -11.48 9.98
C ARG A 73 8.58 -12.47 9.82
N PRO A 74 8.88 -13.79 9.81
CA PRO A 74 7.82 -14.78 9.79
C PRO A 74 6.85 -14.59 10.94
N GLY A 75 5.57 -14.75 10.67
CA GLY A 75 4.49 -14.57 11.66
C GLY A 75 3.85 -13.19 11.65
N MET A 76 4.45 -12.21 10.98
CA MET A 76 3.80 -10.91 10.80
C MET A 76 2.58 -11.03 9.89
N THR A 77 1.48 -10.38 10.25
CA THR A 77 0.28 -10.28 9.42
C THR A 77 0.10 -8.83 9.00
N LEU A 78 0.04 -8.60 7.70
CA LEU A 78 0.03 -7.25 7.12
C LEU A 78 -1.11 -7.11 6.13
N ALA A 79 -1.76 -5.94 6.13
CA ALA A 79 -2.66 -5.52 5.06
C ALA A 79 -1.89 -4.61 4.11
N ILE A 80 -1.85 -4.97 2.85
CA ILE A 80 -1.22 -4.19 1.78
C ILE A 80 -2.35 -3.69 0.89
N GLU A 81 -2.48 -2.37 0.77
CA GLU A 81 -3.67 -1.76 0.20
C GLU A 81 -3.37 -0.50 -0.62
N PRO A 82 -2.66 -0.63 -1.74
CA PRO A 82 -2.34 0.53 -2.57
C PRO A 82 -3.60 1.20 -3.11
N ILE A 83 -3.61 2.53 -3.04
CA ILE A 83 -4.66 3.37 -3.62
C ILE A 83 -4.02 4.21 -4.72
N LEU A 84 -4.58 4.14 -5.93
CA LEU A 84 -4.07 4.83 -7.10
C LEU A 84 -5.06 5.86 -7.59
N ASN A 85 -4.54 7.03 -7.95
CA ASN A 85 -5.32 8.05 -8.66
C ASN A 85 -4.84 8.14 -10.11
N ALA A 86 -5.79 8.33 -11.02
CA ALA A 86 -5.47 8.52 -12.44
C ALA A 86 -4.79 9.87 -12.68
N GLY A 87 -5.07 10.86 -11.86
CA GLY A 87 -4.46 12.18 -11.91
C GLY A 87 -3.49 12.43 -10.76
N SER A 88 -3.68 13.56 -10.06
CA SER A 88 -2.86 13.94 -8.91
C SER A 88 -3.10 12.99 -7.73
N LYS A 89 -2.08 12.78 -6.91
CA LYS A 89 -2.19 11.98 -5.68
C LYS A 89 -3.02 12.67 -4.59
N ALA A 90 -3.33 13.95 -4.73
CA ALA A 90 -4.02 14.71 -3.69
C ALA A 90 -5.48 14.27 -3.53
N CYS A 91 -5.89 14.14 -2.28
CA CYS A 91 -7.24 13.78 -1.88
C CYS A 91 -7.84 14.87 -0.98
N ARG A 92 -9.16 14.87 -0.83
CA ARG A 92 -9.83 15.73 0.15
C ARG A 92 -10.95 14.96 0.84
N THR A 93 -11.17 15.29 2.10
CA THR A 93 -12.26 14.72 2.90
C THR A 93 -13.47 15.66 2.78
N LEU A 94 -14.64 15.10 2.53
CA LEU A 94 -15.88 15.85 2.40
C LEU A 94 -16.39 16.33 3.78
N ARG A 95 -17.47 17.13 3.77
CA ARG A 95 -18.03 17.73 4.98
C ARG A 95 -18.56 16.71 6.00
N ASP A 96 -18.89 15.48 5.55
CA ASP A 96 -19.29 14.41 6.45
C ASP A 96 -18.12 13.87 7.29
N GLN A 97 -16.89 14.38 7.04
CA GLN A 97 -15.64 13.99 7.72
C GLN A 97 -15.30 12.52 7.57
N TRP A 98 -15.91 11.84 6.60
CA TRP A 98 -15.73 10.43 6.32
C TRP A 98 -15.38 10.16 4.86
N THR A 99 -16.15 10.70 3.92
CA THR A 99 -15.96 10.44 2.49
C THR A 99 -14.72 11.17 1.98
N VAL A 100 -13.84 10.42 1.33
CA VAL A 100 -12.60 10.93 0.73
C VAL A 100 -12.71 10.81 -0.77
N VAL A 101 -12.40 11.90 -1.47
CA VAL A 101 -12.45 11.96 -2.94
C VAL A 101 -11.12 12.49 -3.47
N THR A 102 -10.83 12.22 -4.76
CA THR A 102 -9.68 12.84 -5.41
C THR A 102 -9.91 14.36 -5.50
N ARG A 103 -8.85 15.13 -5.29
CA ARG A 103 -8.97 16.60 -5.30
C ARG A 103 -9.27 17.13 -6.69
N ASP A 104 -8.70 16.50 -7.72
CA ASP A 104 -8.85 16.94 -9.11
C ASP A 104 -10.03 16.28 -9.85
N GLY A 105 -10.82 15.44 -9.18
CA GLY A 105 -11.95 14.75 -9.78
C GLY A 105 -11.57 13.54 -10.63
N SER A 106 -10.29 13.16 -10.68
CA SER A 106 -9.86 11.98 -11.44
C SER A 106 -10.34 10.69 -10.78
N LEU A 107 -10.31 9.59 -11.53
CA LEU A 107 -10.69 8.28 -11.02
C LEU A 107 -9.64 7.76 -10.03
N SER A 108 -10.11 6.94 -9.07
CA SER A 108 -9.27 6.27 -8.08
C SER A 108 -9.64 4.80 -8.01
N ALA A 109 -8.68 3.96 -7.66
CA ALA A 109 -8.91 2.53 -7.47
C ALA A 109 -8.03 1.99 -6.34
N GLN A 110 -8.56 0.98 -5.64
CA GLN A 110 -7.86 0.32 -4.54
C GLN A 110 -8.05 -1.20 -4.64
N TRP A 111 -6.99 -1.92 -4.31
CA TRP A 111 -7.04 -3.37 -4.07
C TRP A 111 -6.29 -3.64 -2.77
N GLU A 112 -6.76 -4.63 -2.02
CA GLU A 112 -6.19 -4.96 -0.72
C GLU A 112 -6.13 -6.47 -0.52
N HIS A 113 -5.02 -6.93 0.09
CA HIS A 113 -4.89 -8.28 0.62
C HIS A 113 -4.26 -8.24 2.00
N THR A 114 -4.74 -9.10 2.89
CA THR A 114 -4.09 -9.37 4.17
C THR A 114 -3.29 -10.66 4.02
N VAL A 115 -2.02 -10.61 4.38
CA VAL A 115 -1.09 -11.72 4.18
C VAL A 115 -0.30 -12.02 5.45
N LEU A 116 0.12 -13.27 5.58
CA LEU A 116 1.02 -13.73 6.63
C LEU A 116 2.42 -13.87 6.03
N VAL A 117 3.40 -13.26 6.67
CA VAL A 117 4.81 -13.39 6.26
C VAL A 117 5.31 -14.76 6.67
N THR A 118 5.90 -15.48 5.72
CA THR A 118 6.55 -16.78 5.97
C THR A 118 8.06 -16.64 5.74
N SER A 119 8.81 -17.73 6.00
CA SER A 119 10.26 -17.70 5.84
C SER A 119 10.69 -17.50 4.38
N ASP A 120 9.86 -17.91 3.42
CA ASP A 120 10.20 -17.89 1.99
C ASP A 120 9.20 -17.12 1.13
N GLY A 121 8.18 -16.51 1.74
CA GLY A 121 7.17 -15.76 0.99
C GLY A 121 6.05 -15.28 1.88
N CYS A 122 4.80 -15.40 1.40
CA CYS A 122 3.61 -15.04 2.17
C CYS A 122 2.42 -15.93 1.82
N GLU A 123 1.47 -15.94 2.74
CA GLU A 123 0.19 -16.64 2.56
C GLU A 123 -0.99 -15.71 2.72
#